data_0c97568bdbb5df32eeeb42a3988ed6d8
#
_entry.id   0c97568bdbb5df32eeeb42a3988ed6d8
#
_cell.length_a   1.000
_cell.length_b   1.000
_cell.length_c   1.000
_cell.angle_alpha   90.00
_cell.angle_beta   90.00
_cell.angle_gamma   90.00
#
_symmetry.space_group_name_H-M   'P 1'
#
loop_
_entity.id
_entity.type
_entity.pdbx_description
1 polymer ?
#
loop_
_entity_poly.entity_id
_entity_poly.type
_entity_poly.pdbx_seq_one_letter_code
_entity_poly.pdbx_strand_id
1 'polypeptide(L)'
;MKNTQAIILTLLIFAAAGTTQTRWKRAEPASTELQLLHSMHAASLPTAETMKKGNWAFEISHRFSSTIDEGSQVFWGFDGPANIRLALGYGVSNKLYVLVGRTNVNDNIELVAKYKGPEWRNKPMPVLLSVRGGVAYNGEVFAPVENESRLYQFYVQAIANTMWQKKLGIGVVPTYLHNAYIFGSDVEYSFTLGSYAQYYVSPRLSFFVEWNPTIDGWQQDYNSLALGLELETGGHFFKVFLSNNDRVNTSQFIVVANKRVSDGEFRFGFLITRTF
;
A
#
# COMPACT_ATOMS: atom_id res chain seq x y z
N MET A 1 -10.65 10.67 -30.98
CA MET A 1 -11.77 10.69 -30.03
C MET A 1 -12.68 9.45 -30.03
N LYS A 2 -12.94 8.78 -31.16
CA LYS A 2 -13.82 7.58 -31.19
C LYS A 2 -13.21 6.33 -30.52
N ASN A 3 -11.90 6.16 -30.54
CA ASN A 3 -11.23 4.97 -29.97
C ASN A 3 -11.12 4.95 -28.45
N THR A 4 -11.06 6.13 -27.81
CA THR A 4 -10.98 6.25 -26.34
C THR A 4 -12.28 5.83 -25.65
N GLN A 5 -13.43 6.13 -26.31
CA GLN A 5 -14.74 5.69 -25.80
C GLN A 5 -14.92 4.17 -25.86
N ALA A 6 -14.33 3.50 -26.87
CA ALA A 6 -14.39 2.04 -27.00
C ALA A 6 -13.60 1.33 -25.89
N ILE A 7 -12.42 1.84 -25.50
CA ILE A 7 -11.59 1.25 -24.44
C ILE A 7 -12.28 1.38 -23.08
N ILE A 8 -12.84 2.55 -22.76
CA ILE A 8 -13.58 2.77 -21.52
C ILE A 8 -14.82 1.87 -21.46
N LEU A 9 -15.53 1.70 -22.57
CA LEU A 9 -16.70 0.83 -22.66
C LEU A 9 -16.32 -0.65 -22.48
N THR A 10 -15.19 -1.09 -23.02
CA THR A 10 -14.69 -2.47 -22.87
C THR A 10 -14.30 -2.76 -21.42
N LEU A 11 -13.63 -1.83 -20.72
CA LEU A 11 -13.30 -1.96 -19.30
C LEU A 11 -14.55 -2.01 -18.40
N LEU A 12 -15.60 -1.25 -18.74
CA LEU A 12 -16.88 -1.27 -18.04
C LEU A 12 -17.66 -2.58 -18.27
N ILE A 13 -17.56 -3.18 -19.45
CA ILE A 13 -18.21 -4.46 -19.78
C ILE A 13 -17.54 -5.61 -19.02
N PHE A 14 -16.20 -5.62 -18.88
CA PHE A 14 -15.51 -6.61 -18.04
C PHE A 14 -15.84 -6.49 -16.56
N ALA A 15 -16.07 -5.27 -16.05
CA ALA A 15 -16.54 -5.05 -14.69
C ALA A 15 -17.98 -5.56 -14.48
N ALA A 16 -18.84 -5.51 -15.50
CA ALA A 16 -20.23 -5.97 -15.42
C ALA A 16 -20.37 -7.50 -15.57
N ALA A 17 -19.47 -8.17 -16.31
CA ALA A 17 -19.52 -9.61 -16.52
C ALA A 17 -19.12 -10.44 -15.27
N GLY A 18 -18.51 -9.81 -14.26
CA GLY A 18 -18.15 -10.46 -12.99
C GLY A 18 -19.31 -10.73 -12.02
N THR A 19 -20.56 -10.44 -12.37
CA THR A 19 -21.71 -10.52 -11.46
C THR A 19 -22.37 -11.88 -11.32
N THR A 20 -21.89 -12.92 -12.02
CA THR A 20 -22.49 -14.26 -12.00
C THR A 20 -21.73 -15.30 -11.15
N GLN A 21 -20.85 -14.88 -10.25
CA GLN A 21 -20.32 -15.84 -9.28
C GLN A 21 -21.38 -16.17 -8.24
N THR A 22 -21.71 -17.45 -8.16
CA THR A 22 -22.62 -18.06 -7.21
C THR A 22 -22.30 -17.56 -5.80
N ARG A 23 -23.24 -16.86 -5.20
CA ARG A 23 -23.16 -16.27 -3.87
C ARG A 23 -23.16 -17.39 -2.83
N TRP A 24 -21.98 -17.88 -2.48
CA TRP A 24 -21.83 -18.72 -1.31
C TRP A 24 -22.18 -17.87 -0.09
N LYS A 25 -23.44 -17.91 0.34
CA LYS A 25 -23.87 -17.39 1.63
C LYS A 25 -23.33 -18.29 2.73
N ARG A 26 -22.08 -18.11 3.09
CA ARG A 26 -21.65 -18.52 4.42
C ARG A 26 -22.24 -17.48 5.38
N ALA A 27 -23.17 -17.88 6.22
CA ALA A 27 -23.56 -17.10 7.38
C ALA A 27 -22.32 -17.04 8.29
N GLU A 28 -21.48 -16.02 8.10
CA GLU A 28 -20.36 -15.77 9.01
C GLU A 28 -20.99 -15.31 10.34
N PRO A 29 -20.58 -15.91 11.48
CA PRO A 29 -20.96 -15.37 12.78
C PRO A 29 -20.51 -13.91 12.80
N ALA A 30 -21.35 -13.01 13.34
CA ALA A 30 -21.04 -11.60 13.45
C ALA A 30 -19.63 -11.45 14.05
N SER A 31 -18.73 -10.82 13.31
CA SER A 31 -17.36 -10.63 13.77
C SER A 31 -17.38 -9.88 15.10
N THR A 32 -16.83 -10.48 16.14
CA THR A 32 -16.69 -9.84 17.45
C THR A 32 -15.61 -8.78 17.43
N GLU A 33 -14.82 -8.68 16.37
CA GLU A 33 -13.70 -7.76 16.21
C GLU A 33 -14.11 -6.49 15.45
N LEU A 34 -13.52 -5.35 15.84
CA LEU A 34 -13.71 -4.09 15.14
C LEU A 34 -12.99 -4.14 13.79
N GLN A 35 -13.71 -3.84 12.72
CA GLN A 35 -13.16 -3.58 11.39
C GLN A 35 -13.63 -2.19 10.94
N LEU A 36 -12.67 -1.32 10.62
CA LEU A 36 -12.92 0.06 10.20
C LEU A 36 -12.73 0.22 8.68
N LEU A 37 -11.69 -0.40 8.14
CA LEU A 37 -11.35 -0.34 6.73
C LEU A 37 -11.47 -1.74 6.11
N HIS A 38 -11.74 -1.82 4.82
CA HIS A 38 -11.95 -3.10 4.15
C HIS A 38 -10.64 -3.82 3.85
N SER A 39 -9.59 -3.07 3.53
CA SER A 39 -8.29 -3.63 3.12
C SER A 39 -7.17 -3.35 4.12
N MET A 40 -6.07 -4.08 3.99
CA MET A 40 -4.90 -3.97 4.88
C MET A 40 -3.92 -2.85 4.49
N HIS A 41 -4.18 -2.16 3.38
CA HIS A 41 -3.39 -1.03 2.87
C HIS A 41 -4.30 0.08 2.37
N ALA A 42 -3.86 1.35 2.44
CA ALA A 42 -4.39 2.44 1.62
C ALA A 42 -3.84 2.32 0.20
N ALA A 43 -2.90 3.13 -0.26
CA ALA A 43 -2.09 2.82 -1.45
C ALA A 43 -0.89 1.94 -1.09
N SER A 44 0.00 2.49 -0.27
CA SER A 44 1.24 1.87 0.21
C SER A 44 1.29 1.80 1.74
N LEU A 45 0.69 2.78 2.43
CA LEU A 45 0.62 2.80 3.89
C LEU A 45 -0.31 1.69 4.40
N PRO A 46 0.11 0.99 5.49
CA PRO A 46 -0.72 -0.06 6.09
C PRO A 46 -1.91 0.54 6.84
N THR A 47 -3.03 -0.18 6.83
CA THR A 47 -4.13 0.05 7.77
C THR A 47 -3.92 -0.74 9.06
N ALA A 48 -4.67 -0.41 10.11
CA ALA A 48 -4.64 -1.15 11.37
C ALA A 48 -5.32 -2.54 11.27
N GLU A 49 -5.93 -2.85 10.14
CA GLU A 49 -6.57 -4.14 9.90
C GLU A 49 -5.57 -5.28 9.82
N THR A 50 -5.98 -6.45 10.29
CA THR A 50 -5.25 -7.70 10.20
C THR A 50 -6.13 -8.77 9.55
N MET A 51 -5.53 -9.90 9.24
CA MET A 51 -6.20 -11.04 8.66
C MET A 51 -6.72 -11.98 9.73
N LYS A 52 -7.85 -12.67 9.47
CA LYS A 52 -8.36 -13.75 10.32
C LYS A 52 -7.35 -14.90 10.38
N LYS A 53 -7.31 -15.59 11.53
CA LYS A 53 -6.47 -16.77 11.72
C LYS A 53 -6.70 -17.82 10.62
N GLY A 54 -5.62 -18.31 10.05
CA GLY A 54 -5.62 -19.35 9.04
C GLY A 54 -5.83 -18.87 7.61
N ASN A 55 -6.20 -17.60 7.41
CA ASN A 55 -6.36 -17.06 6.07
C ASN A 55 -5.02 -16.64 5.46
N TRP A 56 -4.96 -16.68 4.14
CA TRP A 56 -3.83 -16.22 3.33
C TRP A 56 -4.20 -14.97 2.56
N ALA A 57 -3.21 -14.13 2.29
CA ALA A 57 -3.31 -13.03 1.34
C ALA A 57 -2.21 -13.14 0.31
N PHE A 58 -2.57 -13.00 -0.96
CA PHE A 58 -1.62 -12.80 -2.04
C PHE A 58 -1.76 -11.37 -2.56
N GLU A 59 -0.63 -10.69 -2.74
CA GLU A 59 -0.60 -9.28 -3.17
C GLU A 59 0.28 -9.15 -4.41
N ILE A 60 -0.21 -8.44 -5.42
CA ILE A 60 0.55 -7.96 -6.57
C ILE A 60 0.45 -6.44 -6.57
N SER A 61 1.58 -5.77 -6.44
CA SER A 61 1.67 -4.32 -6.57
C SER A 61 2.54 -3.96 -7.77
N HIS A 62 2.12 -2.95 -8.51
CA HIS A 62 2.78 -2.51 -9.71
C HIS A 62 2.84 -0.99 -9.74
N ARG A 63 4.00 -0.43 -10.10
CA ARG A 63 4.22 1.00 -10.32
C ARG A 63 4.92 1.16 -11.64
N PHE A 64 4.31 1.88 -12.56
CA PHE A 64 4.96 2.24 -13.82
C PHE A 64 6.03 3.31 -13.57
N SER A 65 7.10 3.28 -14.33
CA SER A 65 8.21 4.21 -14.17
C SER A 65 7.97 5.53 -14.89
N SER A 66 7.29 5.50 -16.04
CA SER A 66 6.93 6.68 -16.82
C SER A 66 5.78 7.44 -16.15
N THR A 67 5.78 8.76 -16.30
CA THR A 67 4.76 9.64 -15.73
C THR A 67 3.67 9.98 -16.76
N ILE A 68 2.50 10.37 -16.28
CA ILE A 68 1.35 10.68 -17.14
C ILE A 68 1.55 11.96 -17.97
N ASP A 69 2.38 12.89 -17.49
CA ASP A 69 2.72 14.15 -18.18
C ASP A 69 3.65 13.94 -19.38
N GLU A 70 4.39 12.82 -19.45
CA GLU A 70 5.13 12.42 -20.65
C GLU A 70 4.20 12.15 -21.86
N GLY A 71 2.90 11.99 -21.62
CA GLY A 71 1.85 11.99 -22.64
C GLY A 71 1.77 10.73 -23.49
N SER A 72 1.36 10.91 -24.76
CA SER A 72 1.11 9.79 -25.66
C SER A 72 2.35 8.99 -26.08
N GLN A 73 3.53 9.56 -25.91
CA GLN A 73 4.82 8.90 -26.24
C GLN A 73 5.07 7.66 -25.37
N VAL A 74 4.55 7.66 -24.14
CA VAL A 74 4.64 6.57 -23.18
C VAL A 74 3.24 6.01 -22.84
N PHE A 75 2.28 6.20 -23.74
CA PHE A 75 0.89 5.82 -23.55
C PHE A 75 0.36 6.29 -22.17
N TRP A 76 0.61 7.57 -21.82
CA TRP A 76 0.25 8.21 -20.53
C TRP A 76 0.72 7.42 -19.31
N GLY A 77 1.96 6.91 -19.37
CA GLY A 77 2.59 6.20 -18.26
C GLY A 77 2.38 4.69 -18.23
N PHE A 78 1.62 4.10 -19.18
CA PHE A 78 1.41 2.64 -19.23
C PHE A 78 2.46 1.90 -20.05
N ASP A 79 3.25 2.62 -20.85
CA ASP A 79 4.33 2.04 -21.66
C ASP A 79 5.67 2.29 -20.99
N GLY A 80 6.44 1.23 -20.78
CA GLY A 80 7.76 1.31 -20.17
C GLY A 80 7.96 0.34 -19.01
N PRO A 81 9.14 0.43 -18.36
CA PRO A 81 9.48 -0.44 -17.24
C PRO A 81 8.59 -0.18 -16.03
N ALA A 82 8.49 -1.18 -15.16
CA ALA A 82 7.68 -1.08 -13.96
C ALA A 82 8.35 -1.76 -12.78
N ASN A 83 8.09 -1.21 -11.60
CA ASN A 83 8.43 -1.82 -10.33
C ASN A 83 7.28 -2.72 -9.87
N ILE A 84 7.61 -3.98 -9.61
CA ILE A 84 6.65 -5.02 -9.28
C ILE A 84 6.99 -5.54 -7.88
N ARG A 85 5.96 -5.76 -7.07
CA ARG A 85 6.05 -6.48 -5.80
C ARG A 85 5.07 -7.64 -5.80
N LEU A 86 5.56 -8.80 -5.40
CA LEU A 86 4.77 -9.96 -5.04
C LEU A 86 4.90 -10.19 -3.54
N ALA A 87 3.79 -10.44 -2.87
CA ALA A 87 3.83 -10.75 -1.45
C ALA A 87 2.80 -11.82 -1.07
N LEU A 88 3.18 -12.60 -0.06
CA LEU A 88 2.34 -13.63 0.54
C LEU A 88 2.25 -13.37 2.04
N GLY A 89 1.03 -13.23 2.53
CA GLY A 89 0.75 -12.99 3.92
C GLY A 89 -0.10 -14.10 4.55
N TYR A 90 0.00 -14.24 5.87
CA TYR A 90 -0.71 -15.25 6.64
C TYR A 90 -1.20 -14.71 7.98
N GLY A 91 -2.45 -15.00 8.31
CA GLY A 91 -3.05 -14.75 9.61
C GLY A 91 -2.66 -15.82 10.62
N VAL A 92 -1.62 -15.57 11.41
CA VAL A 92 -1.17 -16.50 12.49
C VAL A 92 -2.22 -16.58 13.60
N SER A 93 -2.82 -15.45 13.92
CA SER A 93 -4.00 -15.33 14.78
C SER A 93 -4.87 -14.19 14.27
N ASN A 94 -6.04 -13.98 14.87
CA ASN A 94 -6.87 -12.83 14.51
C ASN A 94 -6.21 -11.46 14.78
N LYS A 95 -5.13 -11.45 15.58
CA LYS A 95 -4.37 -10.24 15.91
C LYS A 95 -2.99 -10.19 15.30
N LEU A 96 -2.41 -11.33 14.92
CA LEU A 96 -1.06 -11.40 14.38
C LEU A 96 -1.09 -11.82 12.91
N TYR A 97 -0.56 -10.96 12.07
CA TYR A 97 -0.38 -11.16 10.64
C TYR A 97 1.11 -11.09 10.30
N VAL A 98 1.58 -12.00 9.47
CA VAL A 98 2.94 -12.00 8.93
C VAL A 98 2.90 -11.98 7.41
N LEU A 99 3.92 -11.41 6.79
CA LEU A 99 4.00 -11.30 5.34
C LEU A 99 5.46 -11.37 4.89
N VAL A 100 5.70 -12.04 3.77
CA VAL A 100 6.93 -11.94 2.99
C VAL A 100 6.62 -11.31 1.65
N GLY A 101 7.42 -10.34 1.23
CA GLY A 101 7.29 -9.64 -0.05
C GLY A 101 8.63 -9.50 -0.74
N ARG A 102 8.63 -9.50 -2.08
CA ARG A 102 9.81 -9.24 -2.92
C ARG A 102 9.46 -8.24 -4.00
N THR A 103 10.36 -7.30 -4.25
CA THR A 103 10.30 -6.39 -5.40
C THR A 103 11.54 -6.52 -6.27
N ASN A 104 11.39 -6.19 -7.56
CA ASN A 104 12.52 -6.14 -8.50
C ASN A 104 13.46 -4.93 -8.28
N VAL A 105 13.09 -3.99 -7.42
CA VAL A 105 13.94 -2.85 -7.09
C VAL A 105 14.97 -3.27 -6.05
N ASN A 106 16.26 -3.29 -6.45
CA ASN A 106 17.39 -3.77 -5.64
C ASN A 106 17.24 -5.23 -5.15
N ASP A 107 16.43 -6.03 -5.83
CA ASP A 107 16.02 -7.38 -5.36
C ASP A 107 15.65 -7.38 -3.88
N ASN A 108 14.84 -6.40 -3.47
CA ASN A 108 14.52 -6.18 -2.07
C ASN A 108 13.48 -7.19 -1.59
N ILE A 109 13.84 -7.97 -0.57
CA ILE A 109 12.98 -8.95 0.11
C ILE A 109 12.61 -8.38 1.48
N GLU A 110 11.34 -8.34 1.79
CA GLU A 110 10.79 -7.78 3.04
C GLU A 110 10.06 -8.87 3.84
N LEU A 111 10.41 -9.01 5.12
CA LEU A 111 9.66 -9.80 6.10
C LEU A 111 8.98 -8.86 7.09
N VAL A 112 7.69 -9.04 7.29
CA VAL A 112 6.83 -8.14 8.06
C VAL A 112 6.04 -8.91 9.10
N ALA A 113 5.88 -8.32 10.28
CA ALA A 113 4.88 -8.72 11.28
C ALA A 113 4.01 -7.52 11.66
N LYS A 114 2.69 -7.73 11.76
CA LYS A 114 1.73 -6.72 12.21
C LYS A 114 0.84 -7.30 13.30
N TYR A 115 0.74 -6.58 14.40
CA TYR A 115 -0.09 -6.94 15.55
C TYR A 115 -1.22 -5.92 15.75
N LYS A 116 -2.46 -6.41 15.72
CA LYS A 116 -3.68 -5.66 16.02
C LYS A 116 -3.78 -5.42 17.51
N GLY A 117 -3.72 -4.16 17.90
CA GLY A 117 -3.68 -3.71 19.27
C GLY A 117 -5.06 -3.40 19.86
N PRO A 118 -5.13 -2.42 20.77
CA PRO A 118 -6.38 -2.00 21.42
C PRO A 118 -7.39 -1.41 20.42
N GLU A 119 -8.67 -1.59 20.74
CA GLU A 119 -9.78 -1.03 20.00
C GLU A 119 -10.81 -0.38 20.93
N TRP A 120 -11.36 0.77 20.51
CA TRP A 120 -12.42 1.49 21.21
C TRP A 120 -13.63 1.58 20.29
N ARG A 121 -14.66 0.77 20.57
CA ARG A 121 -15.84 0.61 19.70
C ARG A 121 -16.94 1.63 19.98
N ASN A 122 -17.17 1.94 21.27
CA ASN A 122 -18.31 2.71 21.74
C ASN A 122 -18.03 4.22 21.71
N LYS A 123 -17.57 4.72 20.57
CA LYS A 123 -17.32 6.14 20.33
C LYS A 123 -17.98 6.58 19.02
N PRO A 124 -18.38 7.85 18.88
CA PRO A 124 -18.84 8.39 17.60
C PRO A 124 -17.83 8.17 16.47
N MET A 125 -16.54 8.16 16.83
CA MET A 125 -15.43 7.78 15.98
C MET A 125 -14.68 6.61 16.66
N PRO A 126 -14.98 5.36 16.29
CA PRO A 126 -14.27 4.20 16.82
C PRO A 126 -12.79 4.24 16.42
N VAL A 127 -11.91 3.75 17.28
CA VAL A 127 -10.46 3.78 17.04
C VAL A 127 -9.91 2.36 17.10
N LEU A 128 -9.03 2.05 16.17
CA LEU A 128 -8.27 0.81 16.10
C LEU A 128 -6.77 1.13 16.00
N LEU A 129 -5.98 0.54 16.87
CA LEU A 129 -4.52 0.66 16.84
C LEU A 129 -3.88 -0.64 16.41
N SER A 130 -2.73 -0.53 15.75
CA SER A 130 -1.86 -1.66 15.42
C SER A 130 -0.40 -1.22 15.43
N VAL A 131 0.50 -2.19 15.59
CA VAL A 131 1.94 -2.00 15.41
C VAL A 131 2.40 -2.93 14.31
N ARG A 132 3.25 -2.45 13.42
CA ARG A 132 3.86 -3.20 12.33
C ARG A 132 5.37 -2.98 12.35
N GLY A 133 6.15 -4.05 12.20
CA GLY A 133 7.58 -3.99 12.02
C GLY A 133 8.01 -4.83 10.83
N GLY A 134 9.13 -4.49 10.24
CA GLY A 134 9.69 -5.25 9.14
C GLY A 134 11.21 -5.13 9.04
N VAL A 135 11.79 -6.14 8.43
CA VAL A 135 13.17 -6.16 7.98
C VAL A 135 13.18 -6.37 6.47
N ALA A 136 13.99 -5.59 5.78
CA ALA A 136 14.18 -5.71 4.34
C ALA A 136 15.67 -5.94 4.03
N TYR A 137 15.93 -6.86 3.09
CA TYR A 137 17.24 -7.15 2.56
C TYR A 137 17.29 -6.73 1.09
N ASN A 138 18.36 -6.03 0.69
CA ASN A 138 18.58 -5.56 -0.68
C ASN A 138 19.66 -6.44 -1.33
N GLY A 139 19.26 -7.39 -2.19
CA GLY A 139 20.13 -8.39 -2.80
C GLY A 139 20.95 -7.88 -3.98
N GLU A 140 20.44 -6.87 -4.71
CA GLU A 140 21.13 -6.26 -5.86
C GLU A 140 21.44 -4.79 -5.57
N VAL A 141 22.64 -4.53 -5.07
CA VAL A 141 23.18 -3.18 -4.88
C VAL A 141 24.41 -3.03 -5.76
N PHE A 142 24.29 -2.24 -6.81
CA PHE A 142 25.34 -2.05 -7.82
C PHE A 142 26.53 -1.19 -7.35
N ALA A 143 26.45 -0.59 -6.16
CA ALA A 143 27.55 0.15 -5.56
C ALA A 143 28.32 -0.76 -4.59
N PRO A 144 29.66 -0.59 -4.48
CA PRO A 144 30.42 -1.31 -3.46
C PRO A 144 29.90 -0.92 -2.08
N VAL A 145 29.39 -1.90 -1.36
CA VAL A 145 28.95 -1.72 0.04
C VAL A 145 30.09 -2.18 0.92
N GLU A 146 30.67 -1.28 1.68
CA GLU A 146 31.81 -1.58 2.57
C GLU A 146 31.48 -2.63 3.64
N ASN A 147 30.20 -2.76 3.98
CA ASN A 147 29.73 -3.70 4.99
C ASN A 147 28.38 -4.31 4.59
N GLU A 148 28.25 -5.64 4.61
CA GLU A 148 27.02 -6.36 4.26
C GLU A 148 25.82 -5.99 5.16
N SER A 149 26.06 -5.52 6.40
CA SER A 149 24.98 -5.03 7.28
C SER A 149 24.21 -3.84 6.68
N ARG A 150 24.83 -3.11 5.74
CA ARG A 150 24.22 -1.99 5.01
C ARG A 150 23.13 -2.43 4.04
N LEU A 151 23.09 -3.70 3.69
CA LEU A 151 22.04 -4.26 2.82
C LEU A 151 20.71 -4.45 3.56
N TYR A 152 20.71 -4.34 4.89
CA TYR A 152 19.53 -4.52 5.70
C TYR A 152 18.93 -3.18 6.13
N GLN A 153 17.61 -3.10 6.05
CA GLN A 153 16.81 -1.97 6.52
C GLN A 153 15.79 -2.49 7.55
N PHE A 154 15.54 -1.73 8.60
CA PHE A 154 14.59 -2.09 9.66
C PHE A 154 13.61 -0.95 9.87
N TYR A 155 12.33 -1.26 10.01
CA TYR A 155 11.34 -0.23 10.31
C TYR A 155 10.33 -0.69 11.35
N VAL A 156 9.75 0.31 12.02
CA VAL A 156 8.61 0.13 12.91
C VAL A 156 7.58 1.21 12.62
N GLN A 157 6.30 0.82 12.63
CA GLN A 157 5.15 1.67 12.35
C GLN A 157 4.13 1.51 13.47
N ALA A 158 3.69 2.61 14.06
CA ALA A 158 2.45 2.64 14.81
C ALA A 158 1.33 3.05 13.87
N ILE A 159 0.18 2.41 13.96
CA ILE A 159 -0.94 2.63 13.03
C ILE A 159 -2.17 2.94 13.86
N ALA A 160 -2.79 4.08 13.62
CA ALA A 160 -4.06 4.47 14.22
C ALA A 160 -5.10 4.70 13.15
N ASN A 161 -6.22 3.99 13.22
CA ASN A 161 -7.37 4.17 12.34
C ASN A 161 -8.59 4.63 13.10
N THR A 162 -9.40 5.43 12.43
CA THR A 162 -10.74 5.77 12.85
C THR A 162 -11.70 5.79 11.67
N MET A 163 -13.00 5.75 11.96
CA MET A 163 -14.05 5.78 10.94
C MET A 163 -15.12 6.78 11.35
N TRP A 164 -15.38 7.76 10.50
CA TRP A 164 -16.45 8.75 10.69
C TRP A 164 -17.67 8.40 9.85
N GLN A 165 -18.84 8.38 10.49
CA GLN A 165 -20.15 8.09 9.88
C GLN A 165 -20.19 6.80 9.03
N LYS A 166 -19.36 5.81 9.34
CA LYS A 166 -19.20 4.56 8.57
C LYS A 166 -18.85 4.76 7.08
N LYS A 167 -18.34 5.93 6.71
CA LYS A 167 -18.02 6.30 5.33
C LYS A 167 -16.61 6.82 5.14
N LEU A 168 -16.07 7.59 6.09
CA LEU A 168 -14.75 8.17 5.98
C LEU A 168 -13.80 7.52 6.96
N GLY A 169 -12.96 6.63 6.46
CA GLY A 169 -11.82 6.07 7.17
C GLY A 169 -10.65 7.04 7.16
N ILE A 170 -10.00 7.23 8.29
CA ILE A 170 -8.80 8.06 8.43
C ILE A 170 -7.74 7.24 9.13
N GLY A 171 -6.50 7.33 8.66
CA GLY A 171 -5.35 6.68 9.26
C GLY A 171 -4.16 7.59 9.42
N VAL A 172 -3.39 7.34 10.48
CA VAL A 172 -2.10 7.99 10.75
C VAL A 172 -1.08 6.90 11.06
N VAL A 173 0.11 7.01 10.46
CA VAL A 173 1.15 5.98 10.49
C VAL A 173 2.52 6.63 10.72
N PRO A 174 2.86 7.03 11.96
CA PRO A 174 4.24 7.37 12.28
C PRO A 174 5.13 6.16 12.06
N THR A 175 6.24 6.39 11.37
CA THR A 175 7.18 5.33 10.98
C THR A 175 8.61 5.77 11.29
N TYR A 176 9.37 4.91 11.94
CA TYR A 176 10.82 4.99 12.04
C TYR A 176 11.46 3.97 11.09
N LEU A 177 12.40 4.41 10.28
CA LEU A 177 13.20 3.58 9.37
C LEU A 177 14.68 3.74 9.70
N HIS A 178 15.33 2.64 10.02
CA HIS A 178 16.77 2.53 10.20
C HIS A 178 17.43 2.10 8.89
N ASN A 179 18.57 2.71 8.56
CA ASN A 179 19.31 2.55 7.32
C ASN A 179 18.48 2.99 6.10
N ALA A 180 17.97 4.22 6.18
CA ALA A 180 17.09 4.79 5.16
C ALA A 180 17.74 4.93 3.78
N TYR A 181 19.07 5.09 3.73
CA TYR A 181 19.86 5.22 2.51
C TYR A 181 20.97 4.16 2.46
N ILE A 182 20.76 3.11 1.68
CA ILE A 182 21.66 1.96 1.60
C ILE A 182 22.93 2.22 0.80
N PHE A 183 22.98 3.30 0.00
CA PHE A 183 24.13 3.65 -0.86
C PHE A 183 25.10 4.64 -0.22
N GLY A 184 24.80 5.14 0.98
CA GLY A 184 25.67 6.06 1.70
C GLY A 184 26.77 5.37 2.49
N SER A 185 27.80 6.13 2.91
CA SER A 185 28.85 5.67 3.82
C SER A 185 28.33 5.49 5.27
N ASP A 186 27.41 6.35 5.69
CA ASP A 186 26.86 6.37 7.04
C ASP A 186 25.49 5.74 7.11
N VAL A 187 25.11 5.26 8.30
CA VAL A 187 23.76 4.73 8.55
C VAL A 187 22.81 5.89 8.77
N GLU A 188 21.94 6.11 7.80
CA GLU A 188 20.91 7.13 7.89
C GLU A 188 19.64 6.56 8.52
N TYR A 189 18.87 7.42 9.18
CA TYR A 189 17.53 7.09 9.63
C TYR A 189 16.51 8.04 9.01
N SER A 190 15.25 7.67 9.09
CA SER A 190 14.14 8.57 8.75
C SER A 190 12.97 8.37 9.68
N PHE A 191 12.33 9.47 10.02
CA PHE A 191 11.05 9.49 10.72
C PHE A 191 10.01 10.14 9.83
N THR A 192 8.97 9.38 9.48
CA THR A 192 7.88 9.85 8.62
C THR A 192 6.55 9.84 9.36
N LEU A 193 5.62 10.69 8.95
CA LEU A 193 4.26 10.76 9.48
C LEU A 193 3.25 10.51 8.36
N GLY A 194 3.13 9.25 7.96
CA GLY A 194 2.16 8.85 6.96
C GLY A 194 0.73 9.10 7.42
N SER A 195 -0.12 9.52 6.49
CA SER A 195 -1.54 9.72 6.73
C SER A 195 -2.35 9.36 5.49
N TYR A 196 -3.59 8.92 5.68
CA TYR A 196 -4.52 8.66 4.59
C TYR A 196 -5.96 8.89 4.99
N ALA A 197 -6.78 9.18 3.99
CA ALA A 197 -8.22 9.22 4.08
C ALA A 197 -8.83 8.34 2.99
N GLN A 198 -9.85 7.55 3.32
CA GLN A 198 -10.56 6.67 2.40
C GLN A 198 -12.07 6.87 2.56
N TYR A 199 -12.73 7.32 1.49
CA TYR A 199 -14.16 7.59 1.47
C TYR A 199 -14.91 6.49 0.71
N TYR A 200 -15.81 5.80 1.40
CA TYR A 200 -16.64 4.72 0.86
C TYR A 200 -17.91 5.29 0.24
N VAL A 201 -17.96 5.29 -1.09
CA VAL A 201 -19.14 5.68 -1.88
C VAL A 201 -20.20 4.58 -1.79
N SER A 202 -19.76 3.33 -1.77
CA SER A 202 -20.58 2.14 -1.61
C SER A 202 -19.81 1.08 -0.81
N PRO A 203 -20.45 -0.03 -0.40
CA PRO A 203 -19.73 -1.14 0.25
C PRO A 203 -18.62 -1.77 -0.59
N ARG A 204 -18.54 -1.46 -1.88
CA ARG A 204 -17.57 -2.04 -2.81
C ARG A 204 -16.61 -1.03 -3.41
N LEU A 205 -16.97 0.26 -3.42
CA LEU A 205 -16.19 1.31 -4.09
C LEU A 205 -15.83 2.39 -3.11
N SER A 206 -14.56 2.73 -3.05
CA SER A 206 -14.04 3.86 -2.28
C SER A 206 -12.99 4.65 -3.07
N PHE A 207 -12.83 5.91 -2.69
CA PHE A 207 -11.74 6.79 -3.08
C PHE A 207 -10.77 6.91 -1.92
N PHE A 208 -9.48 7.01 -2.20
CA PHE A 208 -8.49 7.26 -1.15
C PHE A 208 -7.45 8.29 -1.58
N VAL A 209 -6.89 8.93 -0.58
CA VAL A 209 -5.69 9.77 -0.69
C VAL A 209 -4.72 9.36 0.42
N GLU A 210 -3.44 9.29 0.11
CA GLU A 210 -2.36 8.93 1.01
C GLU A 210 -1.24 9.96 0.87
N TRP A 211 -0.72 10.45 1.99
CA TRP A 211 0.41 11.36 2.05
C TRP A 211 1.40 10.92 3.12
N ASN A 212 2.68 10.85 2.78
CA ASN A 212 3.73 10.39 3.67
C ASN A 212 4.90 11.38 3.68
N PRO A 213 4.85 12.43 4.52
CA PRO A 213 5.96 13.34 4.72
C PRO A 213 7.05 12.73 5.59
N THR A 214 8.30 13.01 5.25
CA THR A 214 9.44 12.85 6.14
C THR A 214 9.49 14.06 7.08
N ILE A 215 9.54 13.78 8.38
CA ILE A 215 9.55 14.80 9.43
C ILE A 215 10.99 15.08 9.87
N ASP A 216 11.82 14.02 9.88
CA ASP A 216 13.22 14.11 10.29
C ASP A 216 14.04 12.99 9.66
N GLY A 217 15.34 13.21 9.48
CA GLY A 217 16.28 12.26 8.90
C GLY A 217 16.36 12.30 7.37
N TRP A 218 16.82 11.22 6.78
CA TRP A 218 17.08 11.15 5.34
C TRP A 218 15.80 11.04 4.51
N GLN A 219 15.77 11.78 3.41
CA GLN A 219 14.75 11.71 2.37
C GLN A 219 15.41 11.94 1.01
N GLN A 220 14.94 11.27 -0.05
CA GLN A 220 15.51 11.47 -1.38
C GLN A 220 15.18 12.87 -1.92
N ASP A 221 14.00 13.12 -2.43
CA ASP A 221 13.66 14.40 -3.07
C ASP A 221 12.36 15.00 -2.52
N TYR A 222 11.28 14.23 -2.53
CA TYR A 222 9.94 14.70 -2.22
C TYR A 222 9.20 13.77 -1.25
N ASN A 223 8.13 14.29 -0.67
CA ASN A 223 7.17 13.50 0.10
C ASN A 223 6.30 12.65 -0.84
N SER A 224 6.01 11.43 -0.44
CA SER A 224 5.15 10.53 -1.22
C SER A 224 3.69 10.94 -1.10
N LEU A 225 3.01 11.02 -2.25
CA LEU A 225 1.58 11.23 -2.39
C LEU A 225 0.99 10.16 -3.30
N ALA A 226 -0.17 9.63 -2.93
CA ALA A 226 -0.96 8.78 -3.82
C ALA A 226 -2.45 9.11 -3.68
N LEU A 227 -3.20 8.97 -4.77
CA LEU A 227 -4.66 9.09 -4.79
C LEU A 227 -5.26 8.10 -5.78
N GLY A 228 -6.38 7.51 -5.42
CA GLY A 228 -6.95 6.46 -6.27
C GLY A 228 -8.29 5.91 -5.82
N LEU A 229 -8.61 4.77 -6.40
CA LEU A 229 -9.85 4.03 -6.23
C LEU A 229 -9.56 2.64 -5.70
N GLU A 230 -10.45 2.15 -4.84
CA GLU A 230 -10.50 0.74 -4.42
C GLU A 230 -11.84 0.15 -4.82
N LEU A 231 -11.80 -1.02 -5.46
CA LEU A 231 -12.96 -1.87 -5.74
C LEU A 231 -12.80 -3.20 -5.02
N GLU A 232 -13.77 -3.52 -4.15
CA GLU A 232 -13.88 -4.81 -3.46
C GLU A 232 -14.88 -5.73 -4.16
N THR A 233 -14.48 -6.98 -4.39
CA THR A 233 -15.33 -7.99 -5.06
C THR A 233 -15.33 -9.32 -4.31
N GLY A 234 -15.58 -9.27 -2.98
CA GLY A 234 -15.72 -10.49 -2.17
C GLY A 234 -14.42 -11.29 -2.01
N GLY A 235 -13.41 -10.67 -1.40
CA GLY A 235 -12.09 -11.28 -1.15
C GLY A 235 -10.99 -10.83 -2.11
N HIS A 236 -11.34 -10.04 -3.14
CA HIS A 236 -10.37 -9.32 -3.95
C HIS A 236 -10.51 -7.82 -3.70
N PHE A 237 -9.36 -7.15 -3.56
CA PHE A 237 -9.24 -5.71 -3.51
C PHE A 237 -8.43 -5.26 -4.71
N PHE A 238 -9.06 -4.50 -5.59
CA PHE A 238 -8.42 -3.89 -6.75
C PHE A 238 -8.25 -2.41 -6.47
N LYS A 239 -7.00 -1.94 -6.48
CA LYS A 239 -6.69 -0.51 -6.36
C LYS A 239 -6.01 -0.05 -7.62
N VAL A 240 -6.45 1.10 -8.11
CA VAL A 240 -5.79 1.83 -9.20
C VAL A 240 -5.57 3.25 -8.71
N PHE A 241 -4.38 3.78 -8.89
CA PHE A 241 -4.02 5.07 -8.33
C PHE A 241 -2.91 5.75 -9.10
N LEU A 242 -2.78 7.03 -8.84
CA LEU A 242 -1.69 7.89 -9.26
C LEU A 242 -0.80 8.15 -8.04
N SER A 243 0.53 8.12 -8.24
CA SER A 243 1.52 8.42 -7.21
C SER A 243 2.74 9.08 -7.82
N ASN A 244 3.39 9.95 -7.07
CA ASN A 244 4.70 10.51 -7.43
C ASN A 244 5.87 9.59 -7.03
N ASN A 245 5.56 8.39 -6.52
CA ASN A 245 6.51 7.42 -6.02
C ASN A 245 6.36 6.09 -6.77
N ASP A 246 7.47 5.52 -7.24
CA ASP A 246 7.52 4.25 -7.96
C ASP A 246 7.93 3.06 -7.11
N ARG A 247 8.23 3.27 -5.82
CA ARG A 247 8.66 2.21 -4.90
C ARG A 247 7.47 1.48 -4.31
N VAL A 248 7.66 0.19 -4.00
CA VAL A 248 6.57 -0.71 -3.62
C VAL A 248 6.77 -1.39 -2.26
N ASN A 249 8.00 -1.71 -1.84
CA ASN A 249 8.28 -2.21 -0.48
C ASN A 249 8.36 -1.06 0.53
N THR A 250 7.99 -1.33 1.78
CA THR A 250 7.86 -0.33 2.84
C THR A 250 9.16 0.42 3.08
N SER A 251 10.30 -0.29 3.20
CA SER A 251 11.61 0.32 3.44
C SER A 251 12.05 1.29 2.33
N GLN A 252 11.46 1.18 1.15
CA GLN A 252 11.80 2.00 -0.01
C GLN A 252 10.81 3.16 -0.19
N PHE A 253 9.48 2.89 -0.21
CA PHE A 253 8.50 3.93 -0.54
C PHE A 253 8.40 5.03 0.53
N ILE A 254 8.75 4.73 1.78
CA ILE A 254 8.64 5.67 2.89
C ILE A 254 9.45 6.95 2.62
N VAL A 255 10.63 6.83 2.02
CA VAL A 255 11.62 7.92 1.90
C VAL A 255 12.02 8.24 0.47
N VAL A 256 11.60 7.42 -0.51
CA VAL A 256 12.06 7.56 -1.91
C VAL A 256 10.89 7.97 -2.81
N ALA A 257 10.58 9.26 -2.84
CA ALA A 257 9.72 9.84 -3.87
C ALA A 257 10.56 10.81 -4.71
N ASN A 258 10.64 10.57 -6.01
CA ASN A 258 11.56 11.25 -6.92
C ASN A 258 10.83 12.09 -8.00
N LYS A 259 9.53 12.28 -7.87
CA LYS A 259 8.73 13.08 -8.79
C LYS A 259 7.96 14.18 -8.05
N ARG A 260 7.86 15.34 -8.70
CA ARG A 260 7.27 16.53 -8.10
C ARG A 260 5.77 16.59 -8.37
N VAL A 261 4.99 16.60 -7.29
CA VAL A 261 3.52 16.67 -7.36
C VAL A 261 3.04 17.98 -8.01
N SER A 262 3.68 19.12 -7.72
CA SER A 262 3.29 20.44 -8.27
C SER A 262 3.42 20.52 -9.79
N ASP A 263 4.26 19.71 -10.38
CA ASP A 263 4.51 19.68 -11.82
C ASP A 263 3.63 18.65 -12.55
N GLY A 264 2.77 17.95 -11.81
CA GLY A 264 1.87 16.94 -12.35
C GLY A 264 2.55 15.58 -12.64
N GLU A 265 3.76 15.38 -12.16
CA GLU A 265 4.57 14.19 -12.39
C GLU A 265 4.03 12.97 -11.62
N PHE A 266 2.91 12.44 -12.05
CA PHE A 266 2.31 11.24 -11.47
C PHE A 266 2.54 10.00 -12.33
N ARG A 267 2.68 8.88 -11.67
CA ARG A 267 2.78 7.53 -12.24
C ARG A 267 1.53 6.72 -11.96
N PHE A 268 1.16 5.89 -12.89
CA PHE A 268 0.15 4.87 -12.63
C PHE A 268 0.68 3.78 -11.71
N GLY A 269 -0.19 3.33 -10.80
CA GLY A 269 0.05 2.16 -9.97
C GLY A 269 -1.23 1.38 -9.78
N PHE A 270 -1.08 0.09 -9.52
CA PHE A 270 -2.17 -0.74 -9.03
C PHE A 270 -1.69 -1.69 -7.92
N LEU A 271 -2.63 -2.07 -7.07
CA LEU A 271 -2.46 -3.12 -6.07
C LEU A 271 -3.66 -4.06 -6.17
N ILE A 272 -3.37 -5.33 -6.32
CA ILE A 272 -4.37 -6.40 -6.27
C ILE A 272 -4.05 -7.24 -5.04
N THR A 273 -5.01 -7.37 -4.13
CA THR A 273 -4.93 -8.27 -2.98
C THR A 273 -6.04 -9.30 -3.09
N ARG A 274 -5.70 -10.57 -2.94
CA ARG A 274 -6.66 -11.67 -2.80
C ARG A 274 -6.50 -12.34 -1.44
N THR A 275 -7.61 -12.46 -0.72
CA THR A 275 -7.69 -13.23 0.53
C THR A 275 -8.41 -14.56 0.32
N PHE A 276 -7.94 -15.63 0.92
CA PHE A 276 -8.51 -16.98 0.81
C PHE A 276 -8.19 -17.85 2.04
#